data_e6d04542cd3d1f82bd9ff8f1068c0cde
#
_entry.id   e6d04542cd3d1f82bd9ff8f1068c0cde
#
_cell.length_a   1.000
_cell.length_b   1.000
_cell.length_c   1.000
_cell.angle_alpha   90.00
_cell.angle_beta   90.00
_cell.angle_gamma   90.00
#
_symmetry.space_group_name_H-M   'P 1'
#
loop_
_entity.id
_entity.type
_entity.pdbx_description
1 polymer ?
#
loop_
_entity_poly.entity_id
_entity_poly.type
_entity_poly.pdbx_seq_one_letter_code
_entity_poly.pdbx_strand_id
1 'polypeptide(L)'
;GVIPGRNGHFKGTIANDDIIKLLDDFPGRFVGTAGLNASKKEEALEEIERTVVNGPLKGVCMEPGALDRPMYADDPRIYPIYEMCEKHEIPVILMLGGRAGPDITYSDPKIINRIAADFPRTNFIISHGGWPWVQQILGVCFFQKNIYLCPDMYLFNCSGAADYIMAANNFMQDRFLYGSAYPLMPIVDCVEHFRKLFKPEVLPKLLWKNAARVLKLDLPEQA
;
A
#
# COMPACT_ATOMS: atom_id res chain seq x y z
N GLY A 1 7.85 -6.16 -10.25
CA GLY A 1 7.79 -5.29 -9.06
C GLY A 1 6.62 -4.33 -9.13
N VAL A 2 6.19 -3.79 -7.98
CA VAL A 2 5.16 -2.75 -7.90
C VAL A 2 5.83 -1.39 -7.70
N ILE A 3 5.48 -0.42 -8.55
CA ILE A 3 5.97 0.96 -8.47
C ILE A 3 4.82 1.83 -7.95
N PRO A 4 4.86 2.27 -6.69
CA PRO A 4 3.85 3.16 -6.15
C PRO A 4 4.06 4.58 -6.69
N GLY A 5 2.97 5.20 -7.17
CA GLY A 5 2.98 6.60 -7.57
C GLY A 5 3.08 7.54 -6.37
N ARG A 6 3.49 8.78 -6.62
CA ARG A 6 3.61 9.82 -5.59
C ARG A 6 3.20 11.17 -6.15
N ASN A 7 2.25 11.85 -5.49
CA ASN A 7 1.83 13.19 -5.90
C ASN A 7 1.54 14.08 -4.67
N GLY A 8 1.95 15.33 -4.75
CA GLY A 8 1.74 16.33 -3.69
C GLY A 8 2.64 16.17 -2.46
N HIS A 9 3.57 15.23 -2.47
CA HIS A 9 4.48 15.00 -1.36
C HIS A 9 5.53 16.13 -1.27
N PHE A 10 5.86 16.59 -0.07
CA PHE A 10 6.82 17.68 0.15
C PHE A 10 8.24 17.41 -0.41
N LYS A 11 8.59 16.16 -0.66
CA LYS A 11 9.86 15.76 -1.30
C LYS A 11 9.78 15.65 -2.83
N GLY A 12 8.64 15.96 -3.43
CA GLY A 12 8.44 15.93 -4.87
C GLY A 12 7.32 14.98 -5.33
N THR A 13 6.99 15.14 -6.59
CA THR A 13 5.96 14.36 -7.30
C THR A 13 6.64 13.51 -8.38
N ILE A 14 6.11 12.31 -8.60
CA ILE A 14 6.42 11.46 -9.76
C ILE A 14 5.20 11.54 -10.67
N ALA A 15 5.37 11.99 -11.90
CA ALA A 15 4.27 12.03 -12.85
C ALA A 15 3.77 10.61 -13.17
N ASN A 16 2.44 10.43 -13.21
CA ASN A 16 1.88 9.13 -13.54
C ASN A 16 2.27 8.68 -14.96
N ASP A 17 2.48 9.62 -15.87
CA ASP A 17 2.97 9.33 -17.23
C ASP A 17 4.40 8.77 -17.25
N ASP A 18 5.27 9.17 -16.30
CA ASP A 18 6.61 8.59 -16.18
C ASP A 18 6.54 7.12 -15.72
N ILE A 19 5.56 6.81 -14.85
CA ILE A 19 5.31 5.42 -14.45
C ILE A 19 4.78 4.62 -15.64
N ILE A 20 3.81 5.15 -16.39
CA ILE A 20 3.27 4.49 -17.59
C ILE A 20 4.37 4.23 -18.60
N LYS A 21 5.21 5.25 -18.87
CA LYS A 21 6.37 5.09 -19.75
C LYS A 21 7.32 3.98 -19.28
N LEU A 22 7.56 3.88 -17.97
CA LEU A 22 8.41 2.81 -17.42
C LEU A 22 7.79 1.42 -17.65
N LEU A 23 6.46 1.30 -17.59
CA LEU A 23 5.79 0.03 -17.91
C LEU A 23 5.94 -0.36 -19.37
N ASP A 24 5.89 0.63 -20.29
CA ASP A 24 6.10 0.43 -21.73
C ASP A 24 7.56 0.09 -22.07
N ASP A 25 8.51 0.77 -21.41
CA ASP A 25 9.95 0.53 -21.61
C ASP A 25 10.38 -0.87 -21.06
N PHE A 26 9.67 -1.41 -20.07
CA PHE A 26 9.99 -2.69 -19.42
C PHE A 26 8.75 -3.61 -19.30
N PRO A 27 8.19 -4.08 -20.41
CA PRO A 27 6.93 -4.83 -20.42
C PRO A 27 7.01 -6.10 -19.57
N GLY A 28 5.99 -6.30 -18.73
CA GLY A 28 5.88 -7.47 -17.84
C GLY A 28 6.82 -7.46 -16.61
N ARG A 29 7.66 -6.44 -16.45
CA ARG A 29 8.61 -6.35 -15.31
C ARG A 29 8.02 -5.62 -14.11
N PHE A 30 7.14 -4.66 -14.36
CA PHE A 30 6.58 -3.79 -13.34
C PHE A 30 5.07 -3.63 -13.47
N VAL A 31 4.46 -3.26 -12.35
CA VAL A 31 3.07 -2.82 -12.22
C VAL A 31 3.10 -1.45 -11.57
N GLY A 32 2.40 -0.48 -12.13
CA GLY A 32 2.33 0.87 -11.58
C GLY A 32 1.02 1.12 -10.84
N THR A 33 1.05 2.04 -9.88
CA THR A 33 -0.15 2.64 -9.27
C THR A 33 -0.10 4.16 -9.42
N ALA A 34 -1.27 4.80 -9.57
CA ALA A 34 -1.35 6.25 -9.75
C ALA A 34 -1.05 6.98 -8.43
N GLY A 35 -0.10 7.90 -8.46
CA GLY A 35 0.11 8.84 -7.37
C GLY A 35 -0.94 9.93 -7.38
N LEU A 36 -1.64 10.12 -6.27
CA LEU A 36 -2.71 11.12 -6.15
C LEU A 36 -2.40 12.15 -5.07
N ASN A 37 -2.71 13.41 -5.36
CA ASN A 37 -2.73 14.46 -4.35
C ASN A 37 -4.12 14.50 -3.68
N ALA A 38 -4.21 13.99 -2.46
CA ALA A 38 -5.47 13.89 -1.72
C ALA A 38 -6.13 15.26 -1.42
N SER A 39 -5.38 16.37 -1.49
CA SER A 39 -5.93 17.72 -1.29
C SER A 39 -6.56 18.32 -2.55
N LYS A 40 -6.38 17.67 -3.72
CA LYS A 40 -6.83 18.14 -5.03
C LYS A 40 -7.84 17.13 -5.60
N LYS A 41 -9.02 17.10 -5.03
CA LYS A 41 -10.05 16.09 -5.30
C LYS A 41 -10.35 15.94 -6.79
N GLU A 42 -10.62 17.02 -7.50
CA GLU A 42 -10.98 17.01 -8.91
C GLU A 42 -9.87 16.42 -9.77
N GLU A 43 -8.64 16.90 -9.60
CA GLU A 43 -7.46 16.38 -10.30
C GLU A 43 -7.24 14.89 -9.98
N ALA A 44 -7.44 14.47 -8.73
CA ALA A 44 -7.30 13.08 -8.32
C ALA A 44 -8.33 12.16 -9.00
N LEU A 45 -9.59 12.60 -9.09
CA LEU A 45 -10.66 11.84 -9.77
C LEU A 45 -10.39 11.71 -11.28
N GLU A 46 -9.96 12.80 -11.93
CA GLU A 46 -9.57 12.79 -13.35
C GLU A 46 -8.39 11.85 -13.61
N GLU A 47 -7.38 11.86 -12.74
CA GLU A 47 -6.22 10.96 -12.84
C GLU A 47 -6.59 9.49 -12.63
N ILE A 48 -7.52 9.17 -11.72
CA ILE A 48 -8.03 7.81 -11.56
C ILE A 48 -8.70 7.36 -12.85
N GLU A 49 -9.61 8.18 -13.40
CA GLU A 49 -10.31 7.85 -14.64
C GLU A 49 -9.33 7.63 -15.79
N ARG A 50 -8.37 8.53 -15.96
CA ARG A 50 -7.40 8.50 -17.05
C ARG A 50 -6.43 7.33 -16.96
N THR A 51 -5.85 7.11 -15.76
CA THR A 51 -4.66 6.24 -15.63
C THR A 51 -4.96 4.85 -15.08
N VAL A 52 -6.08 4.69 -14.37
CA VAL A 52 -6.46 3.42 -13.75
C VAL A 52 -7.70 2.81 -14.43
N VAL A 53 -8.80 3.56 -14.53
CA VAL A 53 -10.05 3.06 -15.16
C VAL A 53 -9.84 2.83 -16.65
N ASN A 54 -9.29 3.81 -17.35
CA ASN A 54 -9.03 3.78 -18.80
C ASN A 54 -7.55 3.60 -19.15
N GLY A 55 -6.69 3.33 -18.17
CA GLY A 55 -5.24 3.24 -18.33
C GLY A 55 -4.62 1.95 -17.79
N PRO A 56 -3.29 1.85 -17.83
CA PRO A 56 -2.58 0.62 -17.48
C PRO A 56 -2.31 0.45 -15.98
N LEU A 57 -2.51 1.49 -15.14
CA LEU A 57 -2.19 1.43 -13.72
C LEU A 57 -3.22 0.57 -12.97
N LYS A 58 -2.78 -0.11 -11.90
CA LYS A 58 -3.56 -1.15 -11.22
C LYS A 58 -4.06 -0.78 -9.83
N GLY A 59 -3.92 0.47 -9.45
CA GLY A 59 -4.35 0.97 -8.15
C GLY A 59 -3.98 2.43 -7.99
N VAL A 60 -4.26 2.99 -6.83
CA VAL A 60 -3.88 4.35 -6.47
C VAL A 60 -2.97 4.35 -5.25
N CYS A 61 -2.14 5.38 -5.11
CA CYS A 61 -1.25 5.58 -3.98
C CYS A 61 -1.38 7.01 -3.46
N MET A 62 -1.52 7.16 -2.15
CA MET A 62 -1.61 8.45 -1.48
C MET A 62 -0.76 8.50 -0.22
N GLU A 63 -0.24 9.69 0.07
CA GLU A 63 0.51 10.05 1.27
C GLU A 63 -0.12 11.30 1.92
N PRO A 64 -1.34 11.21 2.49
CA PRO A 64 -2.09 12.41 2.92
C PRO A 64 -1.36 13.25 3.96
N GLY A 65 -0.65 12.61 4.91
CA GLY A 65 0.10 13.31 5.94
C GLY A 65 1.40 13.96 5.46
N ALA A 66 1.85 13.64 4.24
CA ALA A 66 3.07 14.18 3.63
C ALA A 66 2.81 15.32 2.63
N LEU A 67 1.58 15.81 2.55
CA LEU A 67 1.22 16.98 1.75
C LEU A 67 1.74 18.28 2.40
N ASP A 68 1.84 19.35 1.62
CA ASP A 68 2.18 20.70 2.14
C ASP A 68 1.22 21.14 3.26
N ARG A 69 -0.04 20.76 3.15
CA ARG A 69 -1.04 20.84 4.22
C ARG A 69 -1.45 19.43 4.59
N PRO A 70 -0.84 18.84 5.62
CA PRO A 70 -1.08 17.45 6.01
C PRO A 70 -2.55 17.18 6.33
N MET A 71 -3.02 16.02 5.88
CA MET A 71 -4.37 15.53 6.12
C MET A 71 -4.29 14.13 6.76
N TYR A 72 -5.22 13.83 7.64
CA TYR A 72 -5.43 12.44 8.06
C TYR A 72 -6.07 11.64 6.92
N ALA A 73 -5.79 10.35 6.84
CA ALA A 73 -6.34 9.53 5.76
C ALA A 73 -7.89 9.35 5.85
N ASP A 74 -8.49 9.61 7.01
CA ASP A 74 -9.93 9.64 7.21
C ASP A 74 -10.55 11.06 7.11
N ASP A 75 -9.83 12.00 6.52
CA ASP A 75 -10.39 13.34 6.26
C ASP A 75 -11.54 13.21 5.23
N PRO A 76 -12.74 13.76 5.53
CA PRO A 76 -13.91 13.64 4.64
C PRO A 76 -13.68 14.13 3.21
N ARG A 77 -12.71 15.03 3.00
CA ARG A 77 -12.35 15.55 1.67
C ARG A 77 -11.73 14.49 0.77
N ILE A 78 -11.18 13.42 1.35
CA ILE A 78 -10.59 12.27 0.62
C ILE A 78 -11.68 11.24 0.25
N TYR A 79 -12.80 11.21 0.93
CA TYR A 79 -13.86 10.21 0.75
C TYR A 79 -14.35 10.06 -0.69
N PRO A 80 -14.54 11.13 -1.50
CA PRO A 80 -14.89 10.96 -2.92
C PRO A 80 -13.87 10.15 -3.74
N ILE A 81 -12.59 10.18 -3.35
CA ILE A 81 -11.55 9.35 -3.97
C ILE A 81 -11.78 7.88 -3.60
N TYR A 82 -12.06 7.58 -2.33
CA TYR A 82 -12.37 6.23 -1.89
C TYR A 82 -13.67 5.69 -2.50
N GLU A 83 -14.70 6.54 -2.62
CA GLU A 83 -15.97 6.19 -3.29
C GLU A 83 -15.73 5.78 -4.75
N MET A 84 -14.90 6.52 -5.48
CA MET A 84 -14.54 6.18 -6.85
C MET A 84 -13.74 4.87 -6.91
N CYS A 85 -12.79 4.69 -5.99
CA CYS A 85 -12.03 3.45 -5.88
C CYS A 85 -12.94 2.25 -5.57
N GLU A 86 -13.89 2.42 -4.66
CA GLU A 86 -14.85 1.36 -4.32
C GLU A 86 -15.77 1.01 -5.50
N LYS A 87 -16.27 2.02 -6.22
CA LYS A 87 -17.13 1.84 -7.40
C LYS A 87 -16.44 1.02 -8.49
N HIS A 88 -15.15 1.25 -8.72
CA HIS A 88 -14.35 0.59 -9.75
C HIS A 88 -13.49 -0.56 -9.21
N GLU A 89 -13.66 -0.91 -7.93
CA GLU A 89 -12.88 -1.96 -7.23
C GLU A 89 -11.36 -1.75 -7.36
N ILE A 90 -10.91 -0.51 -7.26
CA ILE A 90 -9.51 -0.10 -7.34
C ILE A 90 -8.87 -0.21 -5.95
N PRO A 91 -7.76 -0.94 -5.77
CA PRO A 91 -7.06 -0.98 -4.50
C PRO A 91 -6.36 0.35 -4.20
N VAL A 92 -6.35 0.72 -2.92
CA VAL A 92 -5.78 1.97 -2.43
C VAL A 92 -4.54 1.67 -1.59
N ILE A 93 -3.38 2.14 -2.02
CA ILE A 93 -2.16 2.13 -1.22
C ILE A 93 -2.10 3.40 -0.39
N LEU A 94 -1.97 3.25 0.92
CA LEU A 94 -1.75 4.36 1.84
C LEU A 94 -0.38 4.19 2.51
N MET A 95 0.47 5.21 2.39
CA MET A 95 1.77 5.27 3.06
C MET A 95 1.54 5.71 4.51
N LEU A 96 1.21 4.75 5.37
CA LEU A 96 0.90 4.98 6.78
C LEU A 96 1.83 4.14 7.66
N GLY A 97 2.78 4.82 8.28
CA GLY A 97 3.79 4.24 9.17
C GLY A 97 5.05 5.09 9.18
N GLY A 98 5.81 5.03 10.25
CA GLY A 98 7.01 5.81 10.43
C GLY A 98 6.73 7.32 10.41
N ARG A 99 7.22 8.01 9.39
CA ARG A 99 7.02 9.45 9.19
C ARG A 99 5.88 9.74 8.20
N ALA A 100 4.71 9.19 8.44
CA ALA A 100 3.55 9.38 7.58
C ALA A 100 2.90 10.77 7.68
N GLY A 101 3.42 11.66 8.51
CA GLY A 101 2.92 13.01 8.72
C GLY A 101 3.75 13.77 9.76
N PRO A 102 3.28 14.93 10.21
CA PRO A 102 3.98 15.79 11.20
C PRO A 102 4.23 15.11 12.53
N ASP A 103 3.37 14.17 12.91
CA ASP A 103 3.51 13.40 14.14
C ASP A 103 2.98 11.97 13.99
N ILE A 104 3.13 11.17 15.04
CA ILE A 104 2.80 9.74 15.05
C ILE A 104 1.31 9.44 14.85
N THR A 105 0.43 10.39 15.12
CA THR A 105 -1.04 10.19 15.05
C THR A 105 -1.52 10.05 13.60
N TYR A 106 -0.73 10.49 12.61
CA TYR A 106 -1.04 10.29 11.20
C TYR A 106 -1.04 8.82 10.76
N SER A 107 -0.46 7.94 11.58
CA SER A 107 -0.49 6.48 11.40
C SER A 107 -1.39 5.76 12.42
N ASP A 108 -2.22 6.48 13.17
CA ASP A 108 -3.10 5.88 14.18
C ASP A 108 -4.02 4.83 13.53
N PRO A 109 -4.03 3.59 14.00
CA PRO A 109 -4.89 2.52 13.48
C PRO A 109 -6.38 2.81 13.53
N LYS A 110 -6.84 3.74 14.38
CA LYS A 110 -8.23 4.19 14.39
C LYS A 110 -8.67 4.80 13.06
N ILE A 111 -7.76 5.54 12.40
CA ILE A 111 -7.98 6.14 11.08
C ILE A 111 -8.21 5.03 10.06
N ILE A 112 -7.31 4.03 10.05
CA ILE A 112 -7.37 2.89 9.14
C ILE A 112 -8.63 2.07 9.36
N ASN A 113 -8.98 1.82 10.63
CA ASN A 113 -10.21 1.11 10.99
C ASN A 113 -11.48 1.82 10.47
N ARG A 114 -11.52 3.15 10.57
CA ARG A 114 -12.66 3.95 10.13
C ARG A 114 -12.84 3.85 8.62
N ILE A 115 -11.80 4.16 7.83
CA ILE A 115 -11.91 4.11 6.36
C ILE A 115 -12.20 2.70 5.85
N ALA A 116 -11.64 1.66 6.48
CA ALA A 116 -11.92 0.28 6.11
C ALA A 116 -13.36 -0.15 6.41
N ALA A 117 -13.96 0.40 7.46
CA ALA A 117 -15.36 0.17 7.79
C ALA A 117 -16.32 0.95 6.87
N ASP A 118 -15.97 2.20 6.53
CA ASP A 118 -16.79 3.06 5.67
C ASP A 118 -16.77 2.60 4.20
N PHE A 119 -15.66 1.96 3.77
CA PHE A 119 -15.44 1.45 2.40
C PHE A 119 -15.13 -0.05 2.39
N PRO A 120 -16.09 -0.92 2.74
CA PRO A 120 -15.84 -2.35 2.97
C PRO A 120 -15.47 -3.15 1.70
N ARG A 121 -15.77 -2.62 0.52
CA ARG A 121 -15.40 -3.26 -0.76
C ARG A 121 -14.06 -2.74 -1.33
N THR A 122 -13.49 -1.68 -0.76
CA THR A 122 -12.16 -1.18 -1.14
C THR A 122 -11.09 -1.95 -0.38
N ASN A 123 -10.11 -2.48 -1.11
CA ASN A 123 -8.92 -3.06 -0.51
C ASN A 123 -7.90 -1.97 -0.21
N PHE A 124 -7.56 -1.79 1.06
CA PHE A 124 -6.53 -0.86 1.52
C PHE A 124 -5.21 -1.58 1.75
N ILE A 125 -4.15 -1.16 1.08
CA ILE A 125 -2.79 -1.64 1.29
C ILE A 125 -2.06 -0.62 2.14
N ILE A 126 -1.74 -0.99 3.38
CA ILE A 126 -1.04 -0.12 4.31
C ILE A 126 0.46 -0.38 4.21
N SER A 127 1.14 0.48 3.44
CA SER A 127 2.61 0.50 3.37
C SER A 127 3.20 1.02 4.67
N HIS A 128 4.40 0.56 5.01
CA HIS A 128 5.05 0.80 6.30
C HIS A 128 4.29 0.19 7.49
N GLY A 129 3.27 -0.64 7.22
CA GLY A 129 2.57 -1.48 8.19
C GLY A 129 1.83 -0.78 9.31
N GLY A 130 1.70 0.56 9.29
CA GLY A 130 1.14 1.32 10.42
C GLY A 130 2.12 1.42 11.61
N TRP A 131 3.44 1.16 11.41
CA TRP A 131 4.43 1.29 12.46
C TRP A 131 4.43 2.71 13.06
N PRO A 132 4.53 2.90 14.38
CA PRO A 132 4.89 1.93 15.42
C PRO A 132 3.70 1.23 16.11
N TRP A 133 2.47 1.41 15.65
CA TRP A 133 1.24 0.89 16.27
C TRP A 133 1.00 -0.59 15.93
N VAL A 134 2.04 -1.44 16.01
CA VAL A 134 2.04 -2.80 15.45
C VAL A 134 0.90 -3.67 15.97
N GLN A 135 0.75 -3.78 17.29
CA GLN A 135 -0.30 -4.62 17.88
C GLN A 135 -1.69 -4.08 17.57
N GLN A 136 -1.87 -2.77 17.59
CA GLN A 136 -3.14 -2.11 17.32
C GLN A 136 -3.56 -2.30 15.86
N ILE A 137 -2.64 -2.10 14.89
CA ILE A 137 -2.96 -2.33 13.48
C ILE A 137 -3.27 -3.80 13.20
N LEU A 138 -2.58 -4.73 13.83
CA LEU A 138 -2.89 -6.16 13.73
C LEU A 138 -4.27 -6.49 14.30
N GLY A 139 -4.68 -5.84 15.39
CA GLY A 139 -6.04 -5.93 15.92
C GLY A 139 -7.08 -5.42 14.92
N VAL A 140 -6.81 -4.28 14.27
CA VAL A 140 -7.68 -3.77 13.20
C VAL A 140 -7.75 -4.76 12.02
N CYS A 141 -6.61 -5.30 11.57
CA CYS A 141 -6.56 -6.30 10.50
C CYS A 141 -7.29 -7.62 10.85
N PHE A 142 -7.38 -7.95 12.14
CA PHE A 142 -8.18 -9.10 12.58
C PHE A 142 -9.68 -8.86 12.33
N PHE A 143 -10.15 -7.64 12.56
CA PHE A 143 -11.53 -7.21 12.36
C PHE A 143 -11.83 -6.94 10.87
N GLN A 144 -11.08 -6.02 10.24
CA GLN A 144 -11.29 -5.55 8.87
C GLN A 144 -10.60 -6.49 7.89
N LYS A 145 -11.37 -7.11 7.01
CA LYS A 145 -10.85 -8.11 6.05
C LYS A 145 -10.36 -7.50 4.74
N ASN A 146 -10.62 -6.24 4.51
CA ASN A 146 -10.21 -5.46 3.35
C ASN A 146 -8.89 -4.68 3.55
N ILE A 147 -8.14 -4.99 4.62
CA ILE A 147 -6.81 -4.41 4.87
C ILE A 147 -5.72 -5.42 4.52
N TYR A 148 -4.79 -4.99 3.69
CA TYR A 148 -3.53 -5.66 3.38
C TYR A 148 -2.39 -4.91 4.03
N LEU A 149 -1.43 -5.63 4.62
CA LEU A 149 -0.34 -5.04 5.38
C LEU A 149 0.99 -5.27 4.67
N CYS A 150 1.76 -4.21 4.45
CA CYS A 150 3.10 -4.25 3.90
C CYS A 150 4.07 -3.50 4.83
N PRO A 151 4.62 -4.14 5.88
CA PRO A 151 5.50 -3.47 6.83
C PRO A 151 6.86 -3.10 6.27
N ASP A 152 7.28 -3.69 5.14
CA ASP A 152 8.53 -3.45 4.45
C ASP A 152 9.76 -3.41 5.37
N MET A 153 10.52 -2.30 5.43
CA MET A 153 11.72 -2.17 6.25
C MET A 153 11.47 -2.30 7.76
N TYR A 154 10.23 -2.10 8.22
CA TYR A 154 9.88 -2.23 9.65
C TYR A 154 9.81 -3.69 10.15
N LEU A 155 10.01 -4.66 9.25
CA LEU A 155 10.27 -6.07 9.61
C LEU A 155 11.71 -6.30 10.11
N PHE A 156 12.61 -5.36 9.83
CA PHE A 156 14.04 -5.57 10.04
C PHE A 156 14.54 -4.70 11.19
N ASN A 157 14.86 -5.35 12.33
CA ASN A 157 15.42 -4.70 13.52
C ASN A 157 14.57 -3.56 14.11
N CYS A 158 13.25 -3.56 13.89
CA CYS A 158 12.33 -2.61 14.50
C CYS A 158 11.50 -3.26 15.61
N SER A 159 11.08 -2.44 16.57
CA SER A 159 10.15 -2.90 17.63
C SER A 159 8.83 -3.36 16.99
N GLY A 160 8.28 -4.48 17.48
CA GLY A 160 7.05 -5.07 16.95
C GLY A 160 7.25 -5.96 15.71
N ALA A 161 8.45 -6.10 15.16
CA ALA A 161 8.71 -6.97 14.01
C ALA A 161 8.24 -8.42 14.24
N ALA A 162 8.45 -8.95 15.45
CA ALA A 162 8.00 -10.29 15.82
C ALA A 162 6.47 -10.46 15.74
N ASP A 163 5.70 -9.42 16.05
CA ASP A 163 4.23 -9.45 15.99
C ASP A 163 3.76 -9.52 14.52
N TYR A 164 4.38 -8.77 13.60
CA TYR A 164 4.11 -8.89 12.18
C TYR A 164 4.42 -10.31 11.66
N ILE A 165 5.58 -10.87 12.05
CA ILE A 165 5.99 -12.21 11.62
C ILE A 165 5.01 -13.26 12.14
N MET A 166 4.60 -13.17 13.40
CA MET A 166 3.59 -14.05 13.97
C MET A 166 2.27 -13.96 13.22
N ALA A 167 1.77 -12.75 12.94
CA ALA A 167 0.52 -12.54 12.24
C ALA A 167 0.55 -13.08 10.80
N ALA A 168 1.64 -12.83 10.05
CA ALA A 168 1.81 -13.29 8.69
C ALA A 168 1.92 -14.81 8.56
N ASN A 169 2.49 -15.48 9.58
CA ASN A 169 2.52 -16.95 9.63
C ASN A 169 1.18 -17.57 10.05
N ASN A 170 0.16 -16.77 10.40
CA ASN A 170 -1.13 -17.23 10.90
C ASN A 170 -2.29 -16.52 10.20
N PHE A 171 -3.00 -15.61 10.88
CA PHE A 171 -4.27 -15.05 10.38
C PHE A 171 -4.13 -14.02 9.26
N MET A 172 -2.92 -13.47 9.05
CA MET A 172 -2.64 -12.50 7.99
C MET A 172 -2.00 -13.12 6.74
N GLN A 173 -1.78 -14.43 6.68
CA GLN A 173 -1.06 -15.08 5.58
C GLN A 173 -1.61 -14.75 4.18
N ASP A 174 -2.91 -14.44 4.07
CA ASP A 174 -3.56 -14.09 2.78
C ASP A 174 -3.66 -12.59 2.52
N ARG A 175 -3.22 -11.74 3.46
CA ARG A 175 -3.31 -10.28 3.35
C ARG A 175 -2.04 -9.56 3.82
N PHE A 176 -0.93 -10.28 3.87
CA PHE A 176 0.40 -9.73 4.16
C PHE A 176 1.22 -9.68 2.87
N LEU A 177 1.93 -8.59 2.64
CA LEU A 177 2.65 -8.32 1.40
C LEU A 177 4.14 -8.10 1.69
N TYR A 178 4.98 -8.59 0.78
CA TYR A 178 6.39 -8.23 0.75
C TYR A 178 6.57 -6.82 0.17
N GLY A 179 7.46 -6.04 0.77
CA GLY A 179 7.96 -4.77 0.26
C GLY A 179 9.42 -4.59 0.65
N SER A 180 10.22 -3.97 -0.21
CA SER A 180 11.64 -3.70 0.04
C SER A 180 11.91 -2.31 0.58
N ALA A 181 10.97 -1.37 0.40
CA ALA A 181 11.21 0.06 0.63
C ALA A 181 12.44 0.59 -0.14
N TYR A 182 12.77 0.00 -1.31
CA TYR A 182 13.87 0.49 -2.14
C TYR A 182 13.67 1.97 -2.51
N PRO A 183 14.69 2.83 -2.48
CA PRO A 183 16.13 2.53 -2.33
C PRO A 183 16.66 2.53 -0.88
N LEU A 184 15.80 2.61 0.13
CA LEU A 184 16.23 2.61 1.54
C LEU A 184 16.87 1.28 1.95
N MET A 185 16.41 0.19 1.35
CA MET A 185 16.97 -1.15 1.55
C MET A 185 17.38 -1.77 0.21
N PRO A 186 18.55 -2.46 0.12
CA PRO A 186 18.94 -3.23 -1.05
C PRO A 186 17.93 -4.36 -1.32
N ILE A 187 17.43 -4.47 -2.56
CA ILE A 187 16.34 -5.40 -2.91
C ILE A 187 16.71 -6.85 -2.64
N VAL A 188 17.92 -7.27 -3.06
CA VAL A 188 18.36 -8.67 -2.92
C VAL A 188 18.48 -9.06 -1.45
N ASP A 189 19.18 -8.26 -0.66
CA ASP A 189 19.37 -8.52 0.77
C ASP A 189 18.03 -8.55 1.51
N CYS A 190 17.12 -7.64 1.13
CA CYS A 190 15.79 -7.55 1.72
C CYS A 190 14.95 -8.80 1.46
N VAL A 191 14.91 -9.31 0.22
CA VAL A 191 14.14 -10.51 -0.10
C VAL A 191 14.75 -11.78 0.54
N GLU A 192 16.07 -11.84 0.59
CA GLU A 192 16.76 -12.97 1.22
C GLU A 192 16.55 -13.01 2.74
N HIS A 193 16.58 -11.84 3.38
CA HIS A 193 16.25 -11.72 4.79
C HIS A 193 14.78 -12.05 5.06
N PHE A 194 13.87 -11.51 4.25
CA PHE A 194 12.43 -11.79 4.35
C PHE A 194 12.13 -13.29 4.30
N ARG A 195 12.75 -14.03 3.37
CA ARG A 195 12.56 -15.49 3.25
C ARG A 195 12.90 -16.27 4.52
N LYS A 196 13.82 -15.76 5.35
CA LYS A 196 14.24 -16.41 6.60
C LYS A 196 13.28 -16.16 7.76
N LEU A 197 12.38 -15.18 7.64
CA LEU A 197 11.46 -14.78 8.72
C LEU A 197 10.18 -15.62 8.76
N PHE A 198 9.80 -16.23 7.64
CA PHE A 198 8.49 -16.85 7.49
C PHE A 198 8.58 -18.34 7.15
N LYS A 199 7.50 -19.05 7.47
CA LYS A 199 7.37 -20.47 7.14
C LYS A 199 7.37 -20.67 5.63
N PRO A 200 8.04 -21.72 5.10
CA PRO A 200 8.12 -21.96 3.65
C PRO A 200 6.76 -22.02 2.95
N GLU A 201 5.75 -22.61 3.58
CA GLU A 201 4.41 -22.76 3.02
C GLU A 201 3.64 -21.45 2.83
N VAL A 202 3.96 -20.39 3.60
CA VAL A 202 3.31 -19.08 3.45
C VAL A 202 4.08 -18.15 2.51
N LEU A 203 5.36 -18.38 2.28
CA LEU A 203 6.23 -17.50 1.48
C LEU A 203 5.67 -17.17 0.09
N PRO A 204 5.13 -18.11 -0.71
CA PRO A 204 4.56 -17.75 -2.01
C PRO A 204 3.40 -16.77 -1.91
N LYS A 205 2.57 -16.86 -0.85
CA LYS A 205 1.49 -15.92 -0.59
C LYS A 205 2.04 -14.53 -0.31
N LEU A 206 3.01 -14.44 0.60
CA LEU A 206 3.56 -13.16 1.07
C LEU A 206 4.39 -12.46 -0.01
N LEU A 207 5.18 -13.21 -0.78
CA LEU A 207 6.10 -12.67 -1.78
C LEU A 207 5.40 -12.14 -3.03
N TRP A 208 4.30 -12.80 -3.48
CA TRP A 208 3.70 -12.42 -4.76
C TRP A 208 2.20 -12.72 -4.90
N LYS A 209 1.65 -13.86 -4.40
CA LYS A 209 0.25 -14.25 -4.65
C LYS A 209 -0.76 -13.25 -4.10
N ASN A 210 -0.52 -12.71 -2.90
CA ASN A 210 -1.39 -11.72 -2.30
C ASN A 210 -1.37 -10.39 -3.07
N ALA A 211 -0.18 -9.94 -3.50
CA ALA A 211 -0.04 -8.75 -4.31
C ALA A 211 -0.72 -8.93 -5.68
N ALA A 212 -0.53 -10.07 -6.34
CA ALA A 212 -1.19 -10.40 -7.59
C ALA A 212 -2.72 -10.34 -7.45
N ARG A 213 -3.25 -10.95 -6.40
CA ARG A 213 -4.69 -10.97 -6.15
C ARG A 213 -5.26 -9.58 -5.90
N VAL A 214 -4.66 -8.79 -4.99
CA VAL A 214 -5.19 -7.47 -4.64
C VAL A 214 -5.07 -6.47 -5.78
N LEU A 215 -4.04 -6.60 -6.62
CA LEU A 215 -3.82 -5.76 -7.80
C LEU A 215 -4.46 -6.35 -9.08
N LYS A 216 -5.21 -7.44 -8.96
CA LYS A 216 -5.90 -8.12 -10.07
C LYS A 216 -4.97 -8.43 -11.25
N LEU A 217 -3.81 -9.03 -10.97
CA LEU A 217 -2.82 -9.39 -11.99
C LEU A 217 -3.03 -10.81 -12.48
N ASP A 218 -3.08 -10.97 -13.79
CA ASP A 218 -3.05 -12.27 -14.45
C ASP A 218 -1.60 -12.76 -14.50
N LEU A 219 -1.19 -13.51 -13.47
CA LEU A 219 0.13 -14.13 -13.43
C LEU A 219 -0.01 -15.63 -13.73
N PRO A 220 0.96 -16.25 -14.47
CA PRO A 220 0.95 -17.68 -14.71
C PRO A 220 1.04 -18.45 -13.39
N GLU A 221 0.28 -19.55 -13.27
CA GLU A 221 0.19 -20.37 -12.04
C GLU A 221 1.55 -20.91 -11.55
N GLN A 222 2.58 -20.88 -12.39
CA GLN A 222 3.92 -21.43 -12.15
C GLN A 222 5.01 -20.38 -11.97
N ALA A 223 4.66 -19.14 -11.56
CA ALA A 223 5.68 -18.11 -11.30
C ALA A 223 6.28 -18.25 -9.90
#